data_8b1feb97d1be8392e6f6c1de4153d40c
#
_entry.id   8b1feb97d1be8392e6f6c1de4153d40c
#
_cell.length_a   1.000
_cell.length_b   1.000
_cell.length_c   1.000
_cell.angle_alpha   90.00
_cell.angle_beta   90.00
_cell.angle_gamma   90.00
#
_symmetry.space_group_name_H-M   'P 1'
#
loop_
_entity.id
_entity.type
_entity.pdbx_description
1 polymer ?
#
loop_
_entity_poly.entity_id
_entity_poly.type
_entity_poly.pdbx_seq_one_letter_code
_entity_poly.pdbx_strand_id
1 'polypeptide(L)'
;PFTLFPSAITNSMSVLLLPAVAQAQSLGNRNQITAAVTMSLRYSLYMGIFCIGIFTRFGNDLGMTVFRDENAGHFIATLSWLCPFLYLSSTTGSILNGLGKTGTTFLQNVASLLLRLGFVFFGIPRFGIAALLWGMLASEIFLAFIHLISLSGSASFQWNAWSMIAKPAALMVLAF
;
A
#
# COMPACT_ATOMS: atom_id res chain seq x y z
N PRO A 1 10.41 -10.61 3.24
CA PRO A 1 9.33 -11.50 3.69
C PRO A 1 8.48 -10.89 4.81
N PHE A 2 9.08 -10.20 5.82
CA PHE A 2 8.32 -9.66 6.97
C PHE A 2 7.32 -8.56 6.60
N THR A 3 7.62 -7.71 5.65
CA THR A 3 6.68 -6.70 5.13
C THR A 3 5.47 -7.31 4.43
N LEU A 4 5.57 -8.57 4.00
CA LEU A 4 4.48 -9.32 3.38
C LEU A 4 3.55 -9.97 4.40
N PHE A 5 3.99 -10.18 5.64
CA PHE A 5 3.16 -10.82 6.67
C PHE A 5 1.91 -9.98 7.01
N PRO A 6 2.03 -8.67 7.30
CA PRO A 6 0.85 -7.82 7.48
C PRO A 6 0.02 -7.65 6.21
N SER A 7 0.63 -7.79 5.02
CA SER A 7 -0.09 -7.72 3.75
C SER A 7 -1.10 -8.87 3.57
N ALA A 8 -0.91 -10.01 4.27
CA ALA A 8 -1.88 -11.09 4.24
C ALA A 8 -3.26 -10.63 4.75
N ILE A 9 -3.30 -9.76 5.77
CA ILE A 9 -4.55 -9.20 6.30
C ILE A 9 -5.19 -8.26 5.27
N THR A 10 -4.40 -7.33 4.72
CA THR A 10 -4.92 -6.37 3.73
C THR A 10 -5.31 -7.05 2.42
N ASN A 11 -4.59 -8.10 2.01
CA ASN A 11 -4.94 -8.90 0.83
C ASN A 11 -6.25 -9.67 1.05
N SER A 12 -6.46 -10.24 2.24
CA SER A 12 -7.72 -10.91 2.57
C SER A 12 -8.90 -9.93 2.50
N MET A 13 -8.74 -8.72 3.03
CA MET A 13 -9.73 -7.66 2.89
C MET A 13 -9.95 -7.28 1.42
N SER A 14 -8.88 -7.15 0.64
CA SER A 14 -8.93 -6.81 -0.77
C SER A 14 -9.70 -7.85 -1.60
N VAL A 15 -9.52 -9.13 -1.30
CA VAL A 15 -10.27 -10.24 -1.95
C VAL A 15 -11.76 -10.16 -1.65
N LEU A 16 -12.15 -9.83 -0.42
CA LEU A 16 -13.56 -9.66 -0.03
C LEU A 16 -14.19 -8.39 -0.61
N LEU A 17 -13.39 -7.34 -0.80
CA LEU A 17 -13.88 -6.07 -1.34
C LEU A 17 -14.29 -6.17 -2.81
N LEU A 18 -13.58 -6.94 -3.60
CA LEU A 18 -13.85 -7.08 -5.03
C LEU A 18 -15.29 -7.51 -5.30
N PRO A 19 -15.81 -8.65 -4.77
CA PRO A 19 -17.21 -9.05 -4.99
C PRO A 19 -18.21 -8.11 -4.33
N ALA A 20 -17.90 -7.55 -3.15
CA ALA A 20 -18.79 -6.63 -2.46
C ALA A 20 -19.00 -5.33 -3.25
N VAL A 21 -17.93 -4.76 -3.80
CA VAL A 21 -18.01 -3.56 -4.66
C VAL A 21 -18.70 -3.88 -5.98
N ALA A 22 -18.41 -5.02 -6.60
CA ALA A 22 -19.04 -5.44 -7.84
C ALA A 22 -20.56 -5.62 -7.67
N GLN A 23 -21.00 -6.22 -6.57
CA GLN A 23 -22.42 -6.38 -6.24
C GLN A 23 -23.08 -5.01 -5.99
N ALA A 24 -22.46 -4.14 -5.21
CA ALA A 24 -22.99 -2.78 -4.96
C ALA A 24 -23.06 -1.97 -6.27
N GLN A 25 -22.12 -2.16 -7.18
CA GLN A 25 -22.09 -1.55 -8.50
C GLN A 25 -23.26 -2.04 -9.37
N SER A 26 -23.52 -3.35 -9.39
CA SER A 26 -24.61 -3.93 -10.18
C SER A 26 -25.99 -3.50 -9.69
N LEU A 27 -26.13 -3.23 -8.38
CA LEU A 27 -27.34 -2.71 -7.75
C LEU A 27 -27.48 -1.18 -7.84
N GLY A 28 -26.51 -0.48 -8.39
CA GLY A 28 -26.46 0.99 -8.48
C GLY A 28 -26.37 1.69 -7.13
N ASN A 29 -25.98 0.98 -6.06
CA ASN A 29 -25.95 1.51 -4.68
C ASN A 29 -24.66 2.28 -4.40
N ARG A 30 -24.62 3.54 -4.83
CA ARG A 30 -23.48 4.44 -4.65
C ARG A 30 -23.07 4.64 -3.19
N ASN A 31 -24.02 4.64 -2.27
CA ASN A 31 -23.74 4.83 -0.84
C ASN A 31 -22.96 3.66 -0.25
N GLN A 32 -23.30 2.42 -0.64
CA GLN A 32 -22.54 1.24 -0.24
C GLN A 32 -21.13 1.25 -0.83
N ILE A 33 -20.97 1.64 -2.07
CA ILE A 33 -19.64 1.78 -2.70
C ILE A 33 -18.81 2.81 -1.94
N THR A 34 -19.36 4.00 -1.68
CA THR A 34 -18.67 5.07 -0.95
C THR A 34 -18.25 4.64 0.46
N ALA A 35 -19.15 3.95 1.18
CA ALA A 35 -18.86 3.44 2.52
C ALA A 35 -17.74 2.38 2.49
N ALA A 36 -17.84 1.40 1.59
CA ALA A 36 -16.85 0.34 1.43
C ALA A 36 -15.47 0.92 1.07
N VAL A 37 -15.41 1.83 0.11
CA VAL A 37 -14.17 2.51 -0.32
C VAL A 37 -13.55 3.28 0.84
N THR A 38 -14.33 4.14 1.51
CA THR A 38 -13.82 4.99 2.60
C THR A 38 -13.29 4.15 3.77
N MET A 39 -14.03 3.10 4.14
CA MET A 39 -13.64 2.20 5.23
C MET A 39 -12.36 1.43 4.89
N SER A 40 -12.27 0.90 3.69
CA SER A 40 -11.13 0.11 3.23
C SER A 40 -9.85 0.95 3.12
N LEU A 41 -9.94 2.16 2.58
CA LEU A 41 -8.81 3.09 2.56
C LEU A 41 -8.31 3.44 3.96
N ARG A 42 -9.25 3.66 4.89
CA ARG A 42 -8.91 3.95 6.29
C ARG A 42 -8.16 2.79 6.94
N TYR A 43 -8.65 1.55 6.81
CA TYR A 43 -8.00 0.37 7.39
C TYR A 43 -6.64 0.09 6.75
N SER A 44 -6.50 0.26 5.43
CA SER A 44 -5.22 0.08 4.75
C SER A 44 -4.17 1.07 5.24
N LEU A 45 -4.55 2.34 5.42
CA LEU A 45 -3.66 3.36 5.97
C LEU A 45 -3.32 3.10 7.43
N TYR A 46 -4.29 2.71 8.28
CA TYR A 46 -4.03 2.36 9.68
C TYR A 46 -3.03 1.21 9.79
N MET A 47 -3.23 0.16 9.00
CA MET A 47 -2.35 -1.00 8.98
C MET A 47 -0.94 -0.61 8.49
N GLY A 48 -0.86 0.23 7.45
CA GLY A 48 0.41 0.72 6.93
C GLY A 48 1.20 1.54 7.95
N ILE A 49 0.54 2.49 8.62
CA ILE A 49 1.16 3.33 9.66
C ILE A 49 1.60 2.47 10.87
N PHE A 50 0.77 1.52 11.28
CA PHE A 50 1.11 0.57 12.36
C PHE A 50 2.35 -0.26 12.01
N CYS A 51 2.45 -0.73 10.76
CA CYS A 51 3.63 -1.46 10.28
C CYS A 51 4.90 -0.61 10.27
N ILE A 52 4.81 0.69 9.91
CA ILE A 52 5.95 1.60 10.03
C ILE A 52 6.45 1.62 11.47
N GLY A 53 5.58 1.81 12.46
CA GLY A 53 5.95 1.85 13.88
C GLY A 53 6.68 0.59 14.32
N ILE A 54 6.07 -0.58 14.06
CA ILE A 54 6.64 -1.87 14.46
C ILE A 54 8.00 -2.10 13.79
N PHE A 55 8.07 -1.99 12.47
CA PHE A 55 9.28 -2.33 11.75
C PHE A 55 10.39 -1.30 11.90
N THR A 56 10.07 -0.05 12.17
CA THR A 56 11.10 0.95 12.50
C THR A 56 11.67 0.70 13.89
N ARG A 57 10.83 0.31 14.86
CA ARG A 57 11.26 0.07 16.24
C ARG A 57 11.97 -1.26 16.44
N PHE A 58 11.43 -2.32 15.84
CA PHE A 58 11.89 -3.69 16.04
C PHE A 58 12.63 -4.27 14.82
N GLY A 59 12.85 -3.50 13.76
CA GLY A 59 13.46 -3.98 12.53
C GLY A 59 14.88 -4.51 12.74
N ASN A 60 15.70 -3.84 13.54
CA ASN A 60 17.06 -4.28 13.86
C ASN A 60 17.06 -5.57 14.70
N ASP A 61 16.18 -5.66 15.69
CA ASP A 61 16.05 -6.87 16.53
C ASP A 61 15.60 -8.07 15.69
N LEU A 62 14.66 -7.85 14.78
CA LEU A 62 14.23 -8.87 13.82
C LEU A 62 15.34 -9.27 12.85
N GLY A 63 16.11 -8.30 12.35
CA GLY A 63 17.26 -8.55 11.48
C GLY A 63 18.31 -9.43 12.16
N MET A 64 18.66 -9.09 13.37
CA MET A 64 19.65 -9.83 14.16
C MET A 64 19.13 -11.21 14.61
N THR A 65 17.88 -11.30 15.08
CA THR A 65 17.34 -12.55 15.62
C THR A 65 17.07 -13.59 14.53
N VAL A 66 16.55 -13.17 13.38
CA VAL A 66 16.10 -14.08 12.32
C VAL A 66 17.16 -14.28 11.24
N PHE A 67 17.82 -13.21 10.81
CA PHE A 67 18.80 -13.25 9.72
C PHE A 67 20.25 -13.27 10.22
N ARG A 68 20.49 -12.94 11.49
CA ARG A 68 21.82 -12.76 12.08
C ARG A 68 22.69 -11.76 11.30
N ASP A 69 22.02 -10.73 10.76
CA ASP A 69 22.62 -9.72 9.91
C ASP A 69 22.03 -8.33 10.25
N GLU A 70 22.88 -7.41 10.64
CA GLU A 70 22.51 -6.03 10.97
C GLU A 70 21.97 -5.27 9.74
N ASN A 71 22.54 -5.53 8.57
CA ASN A 71 22.06 -4.93 7.32
C ASN A 71 20.62 -5.34 7.00
N ALA A 72 20.22 -6.57 7.32
CA ALA A 72 18.85 -7.02 7.17
C ALA A 72 17.88 -6.21 8.05
N GLY A 73 18.30 -5.81 9.24
CA GLY A 73 17.53 -4.93 10.12
C GLY A 73 17.29 -3.54 9.51
N HIS A 74 18.34 -2.92 8.98
CA HIS A 74 18.24 -1.65 8.26
C HIS A 74 17.33 -1.73 7.04
N PHE A 75 17.39 -2.83 6.28
CA PHE A 75 16.47 -3.05 5.16
C PHE A 75 15.01 -3.18 5.60
N ILE A 76 14.74 -3.89 6.70
CA ILE A 76 13.38 -4.03 7.25
C ILE A 76 12.84 -2.65 7.66
N ALA A 77 13.63 -1.85 8.38
CA ALA A 77 13.24 -0.51 8.80
C ALA A 77 12.99 0.43 7.60
N THR A 78 13.85 0.38 6.58
CA THR A 78 13.69 1.19 5.35
C THR A 78 12.46 0.76 4.56
N LEU A 79 12.23 -0.54 4.39
CA LEU A 79 11.08 -1.08 3.68
C LEU A 79 9.75 -0.87 4.42
N SER A 80 9.78 -0.56 5.73
CA SER A 80 8.56 -0.26 6.48
C SER A 80 7.79 0.93 5.89
N TRP A 81 8.50 1.92 5.35
CA TRP A 81 7.90 3.07 4.67
C TRP A 81 7.14 2.72 3.38
N LEU A 82 7.41 1.55 2.83
CA LEU A 82 6.70 1.01 1.67
C LEU A 82 5.29 0.51 2.04
N CYS A 83 5.10 0.03 3.28
CA CYS A 83 3.88 -0.66 3.71
C CYS A 83 2.58 0.13 3.46
N PRO A 84 2.46 1.43 3.82
CA PRO A 84 1.22 2.17 3.57
C PRO A 84 0.85 2.24 2.10
N PHE A 85 1.84 2.46 1.23
CA PHE A 85 1.62 2.57 -0.21
C PHE A 85 1.26 1.22 -0.84
N LEU A 86 1.93 0.16 -0.41
CA LEU A 86 1.67 -1.21 -0.84
C LEU A 86 0.25 -1.67 -0.46
N TYR A 87 -0.18 -1.37 0.76
CA TYR A 87 -1.52 -1.75 1.22
C TYR A 87 -2.59 -0.89 0.56
N LEU A 88 -2.30 0.40 0.37
CA LEU A 88 -3.19 1.32 -0.32
C LEU A 88 -3.35 0.94 -1.80
N SER A 89 -2.26 0.64 -2.52
CA SER A 89 -2.31 0.24 -3.92
C SER A 89 -3.05 -1.08 -4.12
N SER A 90 -2.82 -2.08 -3.25
CA SER A 90 -3.54 -3.36 -3.27
C SER A 90 -5.05 -3.18 -3.07
N THR A 91 -5.44 -2.41 -2.05
CA THR A 91 -6.85 -2.16 -1.73
C THR A 91 -7.56 -1.38 -2.82
N THR A 92 -6.95 -0.28 -3.30
CA THR A 92 -7.52 0.55 -4.38
C THR A 92 -7.61 -0.19 -5.69
N GLY A 93 -6.62 -1.04 -6.01
CA GLY A 93 -6.65 -1.92 -7.18
C GLY A 93 -7.82 -2.89 -7.14
N SER A 94 -8.08 -3.53 -5.99
CA SER A 94 -9.23 -4.43 -5.82
C SER A 94 -10.56 -3.72 -5.97
N ILE A 95 -10.70 -2.51 -5.43
CA ILE A 95 -11.89 -1.68 -5.59
C ILE A 95 -12.10 -1.31 -7.07
N LEU A 96 -11.06 -0.85 -7.76
CA LEU A 96 -11.14 -0.52 -9.19
C LEU A 96 -11.53 -1.73 -10.05
N ASN A 97 -11.00 -2.91 -9.73
CA ASN A 97 -11.38 -4.16 -10.38
C ASN A 97 -12.85 -4.50 -10.12
N GLY A 98 -13.35 -4.33 -8.90
CA GLY A 98 -14.75 -4.49 -8.54
C GLY A 98 -15.68 -3.49 -9.25
N LEU A 99 -15.19 -2.30 -9.57
CA LEU A 99 -15.88 -1.29 -10.40
C LEU A 99 -15.80 -1.57 -11.90
N GLY A 100 -15.25 -2.70 -12.33
CA GLY A 100 -15.12 -3.10 -13.73
C GLY A 100 -13.96 -2.42 -14.47
N LYS A 101 -13.06 -1.70 -13.77
CA LYS A 101 -11.93 -0.98 -14.37
C LYS A 101 -10.64 -1.82 -14.45
N THR A 102 -10.77 -3.12 -14.67
CA THR A 102 -9.64 -4.08 -14.69
C THR A 102 -8.58 -3.72 -15.74
N GLY A 103 -8.99 -3.28 -16.93
CA GLY A 103 -8.04 -2.86 -17.97
C GLY A 103 -7.21 -1.64 -17.55
N THR A 104 -7.83 -0.67 -16.89
CA THR A 104 -7.13 0.52 -16.35
C THR A 104 -6.13 0.10 -15.26
N THR A 105 -6.56 -0.74 -14.32
CA THR A 105 -5.72 -1.27 -13.24
C THR A 105 -4.53 -2.04 -13.81
N PHE A 106 -4.75 -2.85 -14.83
CA PHE A 106 -3.68 -3.59 -15.50
C PHE A 106 -2.62 -2.66 -16.10
N LEU A 107 -3.04 -1.64 -16.87
CA LEU A 107 -2.11 -0.66 -17.46
C LEU A 107 -1.32 0.11 -16.40
N GLN A 108 -1.97 0.47 -15.30
CA GLN A 108 -1.32 1.17 -14.19
C GLN A 108 -0.29 0.29 -13.49
N ASN A 109 -0.57 -1.00 -13.29
CA ASN A 109 0.39 -1.95 -12.76
C ASN A 109 1.59 -2.14 -13.69
N VAL A 110 1.35 -2.23 -15.01
CA VAL A 110 2.43 -2.32 -16.01
C VAL A 110 3.29 -1.05 -15.98
N ALA A 111 2.69 0.14 -15.92
CA ALA A 111 3.44 1.39 -15.81
C ALA A 111 4.30 1.46 -14.54
N SER A 112 3.77 1.04 -13.40
CA SER A 112 4.52 0.94 -12.13
C SER A 112 5.70 -0.04 -12.23
N LEU A 113 5.48 -1.20 -12.88
CA LEU A 113 6.52 -2.18 -13.10
C LEU A 113 7.64 -1.63 -14.01
N LEU A 114 7.28 -0.94 -15.09
CA LEU A 114 8.26 -0.29 -15.98
C LEU A 114 9.07 0.78 -15.25
N LEU A 115 8.43 1.57 -14.39
CA LEU A 115 9.12 2.54 -13.53
C LEU A 115 10.14 1.83 -12.64
N ARG A 116 9.75 0.74 -11.98
CA ARG A 116 10.64 -0.07 -11.13
C ARG A 116 11.81 -0.64 -11.92
N LEU A 117 11.56 -1.19 -13.12
CA LEU A 117 12.60 -1.69 -14.00
C LEU A 117 13.57 -0.59 -14.44
N GLY A 118 13.08 0.62 -14.67
CA GLY A 118 13.91 1.78 -14.96
C GLY A 118 14.92 2.07 -13.83
N PHE A 119 14.46 2.07 -12.58
CA PHE A 119 15.35 2.22 -11.41
C PHE A 119 16.37 1.08 -11.30
N VAL A 120 15.95 -0.15 -11.58
CA VAL A 120 16.86 -1.31 -11.57
C VAL A 120 17.92 -1.16 -12.66
N PHE A 121 17.53 -0.85 -13.89
CA PHE A 121 18.43 -0.83 -15.03
C PHE A 121 19.45 0.32 -14.98
N PHE A 122 18.99 1.51 -14.62
CA PHE A 122 19.83 2.72 -14.58
C PHE A 122 20.42 3.00 -13.20
N GLY A 123 19.76 2.56 -12.14
CA GLY A 123 20.14 2.88 -10.76
C GLY A 123 21.12 1.88 -10.16
N ILE A 124 20.92 0.57 -10.37
CA ILE A 124 21.79 -0.45 -9.76
C ILE A 124 23.27 -0.27 -10.15
N PRO A 125 23.65 0.02 -11.40
CA PRO A 125 25.05 0.20 -11.76
C PRO A 125 25.75 1.36 -11.02
N ARG A 126 24.96 2.35 -10.54
CA ARG A 126 25.49 3.55 -9.87
C ARG A 126 25.38 3.51 -8.35
N PHE A 127 24.28 2.96 -7.82
CA PHE A 127 23.90 3.04 -6.41
C PHE A 127 23.71 1.66 -5.76
N GLY A 128 23.96 0.57 -6.50
CA GLY A 128 23.81 -0.79 -5.97
C GLY A 128 22.40 -1.11 -5.51
N ILE A 129 22.28 -1.91 -4.43
CA ILE A 129 21.01 -2.39 -3.88
C ILE A 129 20.10 -1.24 -3.39
N ALA A 130 20.67 -0.10 -3.00
CA ALA A 130 19.88 1.06 -2.61
C ALA A 130 18.94 1.55 -3.73
N ALA A 131 19.39 1.48 -4.99
CA ALA A 131 18.55 1.83 -6.14
C ALA A 131 17.32 0.92 -6.29
N LEU A 132 17.45 -0.36 -5.95
CA LEU A 132 16.32 -1.29 -5.93
C LEU A 132 15.28 -0.87 -4.89
N LEU A 133 15.71 -0.52 -3.67
CA LEU A 133 14.80 -0.08 -2.60
C LEU A 133 14.07 1.21 -2.97
N TRP A 134 14.80 2.19 -3.50
CA TRP A 134 14.20 3.43 -3.99
C TRP A 134 13.25 3.20 -5.17
N GLY A 135 13.60 2.30 -6.08
CA GLY A 135 12.74 1.90 -7.19
C GLY A 135 11.45 1.24 -6.73
N MET A 136 11.52 0.37 -5.72
CA MET A 136 10.34 -0.23 -5.10
C MET A 136 9.45 0.85 -4.46
N LEU A 137 10.02 1.73 -3.65
CA LEU A 137 9.28 2.79 -2.99
C LEU A 137 8.63 3.74 -4.01
N ALA A 138 9.39 4.22 -4.98
CA ALA A 138 8.90 5.13 -6.00
C ALA A 138 7.76 4.50 -6.84
N SER A 139 7.91 3.23 -7.24
CA SER A 139 6.90 2.53 -8.03
C SER A 139 5.60 2.29 -7.26
N GLU A 140 5.66 1.99 -5.96
CA GLU A 140 4.47 1.80 -5.13
C GLU A 140 3.77 3.13 -4.81
N ILE A 141 4.54 4.19 -4.52
CA ILE A 141 3.98 5.54 -4.37
C ILE A 141 3.25 5.94 -5.66
N PHE A 142 3.91 5.80 -6.80
CA PHE A 142 3.33 6.11 -8.10
C PHE A 142 2.03 5.31 -8.36
N LEU A 143 2.04 4.00 -8.09
CA LEU A 143 0.88 3.13 -8.26
C LEU A 143 -0.27 3.54 -7.35
N ALA A 144 0.00 3.79 -6.07
CA ALA A 144 -1.00 4.23 -5.11
C ALA A 144 -1.66 5.56 -5.55
N PHE A 145 -0.87 6.53 -6.02
CA PHE A 145 -1.39 7.80 -6.50
C PHE A 145 -2.27 7.65 -7.75
N ILE A 146 -1.83 6.88 -8.75
CA ILE A 146 -2.60 6.67 -9.98
C ILE A 146 -3.91 5.91 -9.69
N HIS A 147 -3.86 4.90 -8.81
CA HIS A 147 -5.05 4.19 -8.37
C HIS A 147 -6.02 5.13 -7.65
N LEU A 148 -5.55 6.01 -6.76
CA LEU A 148 -6.39 6.99 -6.07
C LEU A 148 -7.01 8.01 -7.04
N ILE A 149 -6.28 8.49 -8.03
CA ILE A 149 -6.80 9.40 -9.07
C ILE A 149 -7.91 8.69 -9.87
N SER A 150 -7.67 7.45 -10.29
CA SER A 150 -8.67 6.66 -11.03
C SER A 150 -9.90 6.37 -10.18
N LEU A 151 -9.72 6.14 -8.89
CA LEU A 151 -10.79 5.89 -7.94
C LEU A 151 -11.63 7.16 -7.71
N SER A 152 -11.00 8.33 -7.57
CA SER A 152 -11.70 9.61 -7.38
C SER A 152 -12.57 9.98 -8.57
N GLY A 153 -12.18 9.59 -9.77
CA GLY A 153 -13.01 9.74 -10.98
C GLY A 153 -14.15 8.73 -11.11
N SER A 154 -14.16 7.66 -10.28
CA SER A 154 -15.09 6.53 -10.43
C SER A 154 -16.09 6.39 -9.29
N ALA A 155 -15.68 6.74 -8.10
CA ALA A 155 -16.47 6.64 -6.90
C ALA A 155 -16.20 7.85 -6.00
N SER A 156 -17.26 8.42 -5.43
CA SER A 156 -17.11 9.42 -4.38
C SER A 156 -16.65 8.75 -3.10
N PHE A 157 -15.62 9.27 -2.46
CA PHE A 157 -15.20 8.85 -1.13
C PHE A 157 -14.88 10.06 -0.26
N GLN A 158 -15.08 9.91 1.04
CA GLN A 158 -14.83 11.00 1.98
C GLN A 158 -13.38 10.96 2.43
N TRP A 159 -12.57 11.85 1.88
CA TRP A 159 -11.18 12.01 2.29
C TRP A 159 -11.09 12.93 3.50
N ASN A 160 -10.80 12.34 4.64
CA ASN A 160 -10.53 13.10 5.86
C ASN A 160 -9.11 12.77 6.34
N ALA A 161 -8.15 13.57 5.87
CA ALA A 161 -6.72 13.38 6.18
C ALA A 161 -6.44 13.35 7.69
N TRP A 162 -7.17 14.13 8.48
CA TRP A 162 -7.03 14.14 9.94
C TRP A 162 -7.37 12.80 10.57
N SER A 163 -8.50 12.21 10.21
CA SER A 163 -8.93 10.93 10.78
C SER A 163 -8.20 9.72 10.18
N MET A 164 -7.73 9.82 8.94
CA MET A 164 -7.12 8.72 8.20
C MET A 164 -5.61 8.61 8.40
N ILE A 165 -4.92 9.72 8.60
CA ILE A 165 -3.46 9.79 8.70
C ILE A 165 -3.02 10.37 10.05
N ALA A 166 -3.48 11.57 10.42
CA ALA A 166 -2.96 12.27 11.58
C ALA A 166 -3.25 11.55 12.90
N LYS A 167 -4.47 11.05 13.10
CA LYS A 167 -4.81 10.30 14.33
C LYS A 167 -3.98 9.03 14.51
N PRO A 168 -3.89 8.10 13.54
CA PRO A 168 -3.09 6.90 13.72
C PRO A 168 -1.59 7.19 13.82
N ALA A 169 -1.07 8.20 13.11
CA ALA A 169 0.30 8.63 13.26
C ALA A 169 0.59 9.19 14.66
N ALA A 170 -0.30 10.02 15.20
CA ALA A 170 -0.18 10.54 16.57
C ALA A 170 -0.25 9.41 17.62
N LEU A 171 -1.18 8.47 17.48
CA LEU A 171 -1.26 7.31 18.35
C LEU A 171 0.00 6.44 18.29
N MET A 172 0.57 6.27 17.09
CA MET A 172 1.82 5.53 16.92
C MET A 172 2.98 6.23 17.66
N VAL A 173 3.12 7.55 17.49
CA VAL A 173 4.18 8.33 18.18
C VAL A 173 4.02 8.30 19.70
N LEU A 174 2.80 8.21 20.20
CA LEU A 174 2.54 8.11 21.66
C LEU A 174 2.78 6.70 22.21
N ALA A 175 2.72 5.67 21.36
CA ALA A 175 2.88 4.28 21.78
C ALA A 175 4.35 3.79 21.75
N PHE A 176 5.24 4.51 21.08
CA PHE A 176 6.66 4.17 20.89
C PHE A 176 7.60 5.29 21.34
#